data_7c4c630cb73e46e9b4b4f6e89c820d0d
#
_entry.id   7c4c630cb73e46e9b4b4f6e89c820d0d
#
_cell.length_a   1.000
_cell.length_b   1.000
_cell.length_c   1.000
_cell.angle_alpha   90.00
_cell.angle_beta   90.00
_cell.angle_gamma   90.00
#
_symmetry.space_group_name_H-M   'P 1'
#
loop_
_entity.id
_entity.type
_entity.pdbx_description
1 polymer ?
#
loop_
_entity_poly.entity_id
_entity_poly.type
_entity_poly.pdbx_seq_one_letter_code
_entity_poly.pdbx_strand_id
1 'polypeptide(L)'
;MNAYPDKYTVNGYKLSIINMKTSNVYVGCIVNNGGIHESTELCGINHLLEHILMDAWEKCGNKSCFTYWDKHPVSINGVTSNTNVKYYINGLRKKLSSMLEYIVDIIVNPKITEENINHEKEIVLNELKGFIDSPENLLIHKMNKTLYKKVEIINNSDYYLQIKNLRRISSSKIINYYKEKYLPNNIEFCVVGKFNEQQTTEIYDMFKMLIKKNIHTNVYRKQIFLKDVFTNESRIIYHKNTSAENTSFYITIPIKLLPTQLNALHILSNIMQVKLFDLLRIQKKLVYGVSIGVDNYYYGSEICIYGSCLDSNIKTVLLETMAWLYNLATLPIKQNELSVEKDKYILSMNDTKITPEIICDFFQDQNHIQYGMSRKKIYTYGEHIQQIQQLQLTALANIQNSMNMKSIVIGYTSKYSANIHLSNIVP
;
A
#
# COMPACT_ATOMS: atom_id res chain seq x y z
N MET A 1 -17.69 10.00 -12.37
CA MET A 1 -18.11 10.36 -10.99
C MET A 1 -17.51 11.72 -10.63
N ASN A 2 -18.36 12.76 -10.52
CA ASN A 2 -17.89 14.15 -10.33
C ASN A 2 -18.25 14.71 -8.93
N ALA A 3 -18.76 13.86 -8.03
CA ALA A 3 -19.12 14.27 -6.69
C ALA A 3 -17.91 14.22 -5.75
N TYR A 4 -17.77 15.27 -4.94
CA TYR A 4 -16.90 15.26 -3.78
C TYR A 4 -17.54 14.43 -2.67
N PRO A 5 -16.73 13.82 -1.79
CA PRO A 5 -17.26 13.19 -0.59
C PRO A 5 -17.93 14.24 0.32
N ASP A 6 -19.09 13.88 0.88
CA ASP A 6 -19.65 14.60 2.00
C ASP A 6 -18.78 14.33 3.23
N LYS A 7 -18.19 15.38 3.80
CA LYS A 7 -17.23 15.29 4.90
C LYS A 7 -17.82 15.80 6.21
N TYR A 8 -17.70 14.96 7.21
CA TYR A 8 -18.14 15.24 8.56
C TYR A 8 -17.00 15.05 9.57
N THR A 9 -17.09 15.73 10.71
CA THR A 9 -16.19 15.52 11.84
C THR A 9 -17.03 15.37 13.10
N VAL A 10 -16.84 14.26 13.82
CA VAL A 10 -17.54 13.96 15.08
C VAL A 10 -16.49 13.59 16.12
N ASN A 11 -16.38 14.40 17.17
CA ASN A 11 -15.41 14.21 18.27
C ASN A 11 -13.96 13.99 17.77
N GLY A 12 -13.57 14.68 16.70
CA GLY A 12 -12.25 14.58 16.07
C GLY A 12 -12.09 13.45 15.05
N TYR A 13 -13.01 12.48 14.98
CA TYR A 13 -13.05 11.46 13.93
C TYR A 13 -13.62 12.05 12.64
N LYS A 14 -12.99 11.71 11.53
CA LYS A 14 -13.45 12.13 10.21
C LYS A 14 -14.29 11.03 9.57
N LEU A 15 -15.39 11.42 8.92
CA LEU A 15 -16.24 10.56 8.11
C LEU A 15 -16.37 11.16 6.72
N SER A 16 -16.10 10.38 5.70
CA SER A 16 -16.39 10.68 4.29
C SER A 16 -17.53 9.79 3.80
N ILE A 17 -18.62 10.35 3.30
CA ILE A 17 -19.71 9.60 2.65
C ILE A 17 -19.64 9.89 1.17
N ILE A 18 -19.55 8.84 0.35
CA ILE A 18 -19.35 8.97 -1.10
C ILE A 18 -20.50 8.29 -1.82
N ASN A 19 -21.24 9.08 -2.60
CA ASN A 19 -22.34 8.55 -3.40
C ASN A 19 -21.81 7.99 -4.72
N MET A 20 -22.02 6.69 -4.90
CA MET A 20 -21.62 5.95 -6.09
C MET A 20 -22.77 5.07 -6.58
N LYS A 21 -23.01 5.03 -7.89
CA LYS A 21 -24.02 4.12 -8.49
C LYS A 21 -23.53 2.68 -8.43
N THR A 22 -23.87 1.99 -7.34
CA THR A 22 -23.49 0.59 -7.08
C THR A 22 -24.58 -0.13 -6.29
N SER A 23 -24.60 -1.47 -6.35
CA SER A 23 -25.47 -2.32 -5.52
C SER A 23 -24.85 -2.63 -4.15
N ASN A 24 -23.54 -2.56 -4.04
CA ASN A 24 -22.80 -2.88 -2.83
C ASN A 24 -22.53 -1.62 -2.01
N VAL A 25 -22.25 -1.82 -0.74
CA VAL A 25 -21.77 -0.77 0.17
C VAL A 25 -20.44 -1.20 0.74
N TYR A 26 -19.52 -0.27 0.79
CA TYR A 26 -18.24 -0.40 1.45
C TYR A 26 -18.18 0.52 2.66
N VAL A 27 -17.73 -0.01 3.77
CA VAL A 27 -17.42 0.76 4.98
C VAL A 27 -15.97 0.48 5.33
N GLY A 28 -15.15 1.51 5.31
CA GLY A 28 -13.73 1.42 5.59
C GLY A 28 -13.28 2.39 6.67
N CYS A 29 -12.17 2.07 7.28
CA CYS A 29 -11.45 2.92 8.21
C CYS A 29 -9.97 2.86 7.91
N ILE A 30 -9.31 4.01 7.84
CA ILE A 30 -7.85 4.10 7.79
C ILE A 30 -7.33 4.72 9.08
N VAL A 31 -6.37 4.04 9.68
CA VAL A 31 -5.58 4.54 10.81
C VAL A 31 -4.22 4.95 10.28
N ASN A 32 -3.91 6.22 10.34
CA ASN A 32 -2.66 6.78 9.84
C ASN A 32 -1.48 6.46 10.77
N ASN A 33 -1.22 5.18 10.98
CA ASN A 33 -0.18 4.63 11.85
C ASN A 33 0.22 3.26 11.32
N GLY A 34 1.26 3.17 10.52
CA GLY A 34 1.78 1.92 9.95
C GLY A 34 3.19 1.59 10.45
N GLY A 35 3.86 0.66 9.78
CA GLY A 35 5.15 0.11 10.21
C GLY A 35 6.25 1.14 10.47
N ILE A 36 6.31 2.23 9.70
CA ILE A 36 7.31 3.30 9.91
C ILE A 36 7.09 4.14 11.17
N HIS A 37 5.95 3.98 11.83
CA HIS A 37 5.64 4.67 13.09
C HIS A 37 5.99 3.81 14.31
N GLU A 38 6.45 2.59 14.09
CA GLU A 38 6.89 1.67 15.13
C GLU A 38 8.33 1.96 15.54
N SER A 39 8.63 1.86 16.84
CA SER A 39 10.02 1.79 17.25
C SER A 39 10.60 0.41 16.94
N THR A 40 11.92 0.30 16.94
CA THR A 40 12.60 -0.99 16.70
C THR A 40 12.12 -2.09 17.65
N GLU A 41 11.80 -1.74 18.91
CA GLU A 41 11.32 -2.70 19.94
C GLU A 41 9.85 -3.08 19.77
N LEU A 42 9.10 -2.32 18.98
CA LEU A 42 7.67 -2.53 18.73
C LEU A 42 7.37 -2.94 17.29
N CYS A 43 8.42 -3.18 16.51
CA CYS A 43 8.27 -3.59 15.12
C CYS A 43 7.38 -4.84 15.02
N GLY A 44 6.34 -4.74 14.19
CA GLY A 44 5.30 -5.75 13.99
C GLY A 44 4.02 -5.55 14.82
N ILE A 45 3.99 -4.54 15.74
CA ILE A 45 2.83 -4.33 16.61
C ILE A 45 1.57 -3.89 15.85
N ASN A 46 1.71 -3.12 14.76
CA ASN A 46 0.54 -2.70 13.98
C ASN A 46 -0.13 -3.90 13.28
N HIS A 47 0.67 -4.83 12.76
CA HIS A 47 0.15 -6.05 12.16
C HIS A 47 -0.58 -6.92 13.21
N LEU A 48 0.01 -7.09 14.39
CA LEU A 48 -0.68 -7.79 15.49
C LEU A 48 -1.95 -7.08 15.93
N LEU A 49 -1.94 -5.74 16.04
CA LEU A 49 -3.13 -4.96 16.40
C LEU A 49 -4.22 -5.06 15.33
N GLU A 50 -3.86 -5.10 14.07
CA GLU A 50 -4.82 -5.30 12.98
C GLU A 50 -5.62 -6.58 13.23
N HIS A 51 -4.95 -7.72 13.44
CA HIS A 51 -5.58 -9.00 13.75
C HIS A 51 -6.46 -8.93 15.00
N ILE A 52 -5.91 -8.43 16.12
CA ILE A 52 -6.64 -8.31 17.39
C ILE A 52 -7.92 -7.50 17.22
N LEU A 53 -7.86 -6.36 16.52
CA LEU A 53 -9.00 -5.47 16.37
C LEU A 53 -10.06 -6.04 15.43
N MET A 54 -9.67 -6.77 14.38
CA MET A 54 -10.62 -7.44 13.49
C MET A 54 -11.55 -8.39 14.23
N ASP A 55 -11.09 -8.99 15.34
CA ASP A 55 -11.87 -9.90 16.20
C ASP A 55 -12.39 -9.26 17.50
N ALA A 56 -12.19 -7.94 17.68
CA ALA A 56 -12.53 -7.23 18.91
C ALA A 56 -13.97 -6.69 18.97
N TRP A 57 -14.90 -7.20 18.17
CA TRP A 57 -16.31 -6.80 18.24
C TRP A 57 -17.09 -7.63 19.24
N GLU A 58 -17.75 -6.97 20.17
CA GLU A 58 -18.49 -7.64 21.26
C GLU A 58 -19.56 -8.63 20.77
N LYS A 59 -20.20 -8.34 19.63
CA LYS A 59 -21.24 -9.19 19.04
C LYS A 59 -20.74 -10.51 18.48
N CYS A 60 -19.44 -10.64 18.23
CA CYS A 60 -18.84 -11.91 17.82
C CYS A 60 -18.74 -12.91 19.00
N GLY A 61 -18.82 -12.40 20.25
CA GLY A 61 -18.66 -13.20 21.46
C GLY A 61 -17.25 -13.78 21.57
N ASN A 62 -17.17 -15.10 21.76
CA ASN A 62 -15.88 -15.82 21.82
C ASN A 62 -15.53 -16.50 20.48
N LYS A 63 -16.17 -16.10 19.39
CA LYS A 63 -15.89 -16.61 18.04
C LYS A 63 -15.20 -15.54 17.23
N SER A 64 -14.38 -15.97 16.27
CA SER A 64 -13.82 -15.04 15.29
C SER A 64 -14.93 -14.27 14.55
N CYS A 65 -14.72 -12.98 14.38
CA CYS A 65 -15.63 -12.13 13.61
C CYS A 65 -15.68 -12.53 12.13
N PHE A 66 -14.65 -13.16 11.58
CA PHE A 66 -14.71 -13.80 10.27
C PHE A 66 -15.80 -14.87 10.24
N THR A 67 -15.86 -15.76 11.24
CA THR A 67 -16.92 -16.78 11.35
C THR A 67 -18.31 -16.20 11.55
N TYR A 68 -18.42 -15.06 12.24
CA TYR A 68 -19.70 -14.35 12.37
C TYR A 68 -20.17 -13.80 11.02
N TRP A 69 -19.28 -13.12 10.30
CA TRP A 69 -19.61 -12.48 9.03
C TRP A 69 -19.73 -13.45 7.85
N ASP A 70 -19.07 -14.61 7.88
CA ASP A 70 -19.17 -15.65 6.85
C ASP A 70 -20.62 -16.14 6.60
N LYS A 71 -21.49 -15.98 7.60
CA LYS A 71 -22.93 -16.29 7.51
C LYS A 71 -23.74 -15.16 6.83
N HIS A 72 -23.11 -14.11 6.41
CA HIS A 72 -23.73 -12.93 5.80
C HIS A 72 -23.11 -12.64 4.44
N PRO A 73 -23.86 -11.98 3.50
CA PRO A 73 -23.33 -11.60 2.19
C PRO A 73 -22.42 -10.37 2.31
N VAL A 74 -21.32 -10.52 3.05
CA VAL A 74 -20.30 -9.52 3.28
C VAL A 74 -18.92 -10.17 3.27
N SER A 75 -17.90 -9.35 3.00
CA SER A 75 -16.49 -9.71 3.20
C SER A 75 -15.83 -8.68 4.11
N ILE A 76 -15.00 -9.14 5.04
CA ILE A 76 -14.21 -8.29 5.93
C ILE A 76 -12.72 -8.51 5.68
N ASN A 77 -11.91 -7.48 5.86
CA ASN A 77 -10.46 -7.61 5.83
C ASN A 77 -9.77 -6.46 6.54
N GLY A 78 -8.52 -6.69 6.94
CA GLY A 78 -7.57 -5.69 7.38
C GLY A 78 -6.31 -5.72 6.52
N VAL A 79 -5.58 -4.61 6.46
CA VAL A 79 -4.31 -4.51 5.74
C VAL A 79 -3.38 -3.55 6.46
N THR A 80 -2.25 -4.05 6.92
CA THR A 80 -1.18 -3.24 7.48
C THR A 80 -0.15 -2.89 6.42
N SER A 81 0.10 -1.59 6.24
CA SER A 81 1.10 -1.05 5.31
C SER A 81 2.24 -0.34 6.05
N ASN A 82 3.23 0.13 5.31
CA ASN A 82 4.30 0.97 5.85
C ASN A 82 3.77 2.21 6.56
N THR A 83 2.68 2.80 6.08
CA THR A 83 2.24 4.14 6.51
C THR A 83 0.91 4.16 7.25
N ASN A 84 0.09 3.13 7.10
CA ASN A 84 -1.24 3.06 7.71
C ASN A 84 -1.71 1.62 7.91
N VAL A 85 -2.81 1.48 8.67
CA VAL A 85 -3.60 0.25 8.77
C VAL A 85 -5.00 0.55 8.26
N LYS A 86 -5.52 -0.30 7.37
CA LYS A 86 -6.90 -0.22 6.85
C LYS A 86 -7.72 -1.36 7.43
N TYR A 87 -8.97 -1.07 7.74
CA TYR A 87 -10.00 -2.04 8.15
C TYR A 87 -11.22 -1.81 7.27
N TYR A 88 -11.81 -2.85 6.72
CA TYR A 88 -12.97 -2.66 5.87
C TYR A 88 -13.91 -3.84 5.83
N ILE A 89 -15.14 -3.53 5.47
CA ILE A 89 -16.22 -4.48 5.23
C ILE A 89 -16.97 -4.06 3.97
N ASN A 90 -17.20 -5.00 3.07
CA ASN A 90 -17.94 -4.83 1.84
C ASN A 90 -19.12 -5.78 1.79
N GLY A 91 -20.29 -5.31 1.37
CA GLY A 91 -21.47 -6.15 1.35
C GLY A 91 -22.73 -5.48 0.80
N LEU A 92 -23.85 -6.17 0.96
CA LEU A 92 -25.13 -5.65 0.52
C LEU A 92 -25.64 -4.51 1.43
N ARG A 93 -26.26 -3.51 0.82
CA ARG A 93 -26.79 -2.33 1.52
C ARG A 93 -27.69 -2.63 2.73
N LYS A 94 -28.48 -3.72 2.70
CA LYS A 94 -29.33 -4.12 3.83
C LYS A 94 -28.54 -4.42 5.13
N LYS A 95 -27.22 -4.57 5.03
CA LYS A 95 -26.30 -4.80 6.16
C LYS A 95 -25.53 -3.56 6.60
N LEU A 96 -25.75 -2.40 5.96
CA LEU A 96 -24.99 -1.17 6.18
C LEU A 96 -24.89 -0.79 7.67
N SER A 97 -26.02 -0.82 8.40
CA SER A 97 -26.03 -0.46 9.83
C SER A 97 -25.10 -1.33 10.67
N SER A 98 -25.16 -2.66 10.48
CA SER A 98 -24.30 -3.60 11.20
C SER A 98 -22.84 -3.49 10.74
N MET A 99 -22.60 -3.19 9.47
CA MET A 99 -21.26 -2.98 8.92
C MET A 99 -20.61 -1.72 9.49
N LEU A 100 -21.36 -0.62 9.57
CA LEU A 100 -20.88 0.63 10.17
C LEU A 100 -20.61 0.45 11.67
N GLU A 101 -21.52 -0.20 12.39
CA GLU A 101 -21.34 -0.52 13.80
C GLU A 101 -20.08 -1.36 14.01
N TYR A 102 -19.88 -2.42 13.23
CA TYR A 102 -18.70 -3.27 13.33
C TYR A 102 -17.40 -2.47 13.16
N ILE A 103 -17.26 -1.72 12.07
CA ILE A 103 -16.03 -0.97 11.80
C ILE A 103 -15.80 0.12 12.86
N VAL A 104 -16.85 0.80 13.33
CA VAL A 104 -16.68 1.81 14.37
C VAL A 104 -16.30 1.16 15.69
N ASP A 105 -16.97 0.08 16.10
CA ASP A 105 -16.73 -0.54 17.41
C ASP A 105 -15.33 -1.16 17.51
N ILE A 106 -14.85 -1.87 16.48
CA ILE A 106 -13.50 -2.47 16.51
C ILE A 106 -12.39 -1.41 16.56
N ILE A 107 -12.67 -0.18 16.14
CA ILE A 107 -11.69 0.92 16.11
C ILE A 107 -11.83 1.84 17.33
N VAL A 108 -13.05 2.14 17.75
CA VAL A 108 -13.31 3.16 18.79
C VAL A 108 -13.57 2.52 20.16
N ASN A 109 -14.22 1.35 20.19
CA ASN A 109 -14.65 0.65 21.41
C ASN A 109 -14.28 -0.84 21.39
N PRO A 110 -13.07 -1.25 21.03
CA PRO A 110 -12.74 -2.65 20.86
C PRO A 110 -12.80 -3.41 22.20
N LYS A 111 -13.34 -4.61 22.15
CA LYS A 111 -13.27 -5.55 23.27
C LYS A 111 -11.99 -6.39 23.20
N ILE A 112 -10.88 -5.79 23.59
CA ILE A 112 -9.58 -6.46 23.60
C ILE A 112 -9.47 -7.30 24.87
N THR A 113 -9.36 -8.62 24.74
CA THR A 113 -9.17 -9.57 25.85
C THR A 113 -7.80 -10.23 25.77
N GLU A 114 -7.32 -10.77 26.91
CA GLU A 114 -6.08 -11.54 26.97
C GLU A 114 -6.12 -12.77 26.05
N GLU A 115 -7.29 -13.44 26.01
CA GLU A 115 -7.53 -14.61 25.16
C GLU A 115 -7.40 -14.24 23.66
N ASN A 116 -8.05 -13.14 23.23
CA ASN A 116 -7.95 -12.64 21.87
C ASN A 116 -6.50 -12.24 21.51
N ILE A 117 -5.80 -11.53 22.40
CA ILE A 117 -4.38 -11.18 22.19
C ILE A 117 -3.51 -12.42 21.98
N ASN A 118 -3.65 -13.42 22.84
CA ASN A 118 -2.82 -14.62 22.76
C ASN A 118 -3.13 -15.45 21.52
N HIS A 119 -4.41 -15.55 21.15
CA HIS A 119 -4.84 -16.24 19.93
C HIS A 119 -4.27 -15.61 18.67
N GLU A 120 -4.49 -14.30 18.49
CA GLU A 120 -4.03 -13.59 17.30
C GLU A 120 -2.50 -13.51 17.23
N LYS A 121 -1.84 -13.44 18.37
CA LYS A 121 -0.38 -13.47 18.43
C LYS A 121 0.20 -14.76 17.85
N GLU A 122 -0.40 -15.90 18.11
CA GLU A 122 0.05 -17.18 17.53
C GLU A 122 -0.21 -17.24 16.03
N ILE A 123 -1.33 -16.68 15.55
CA ILE A 123 -1.65 -16.61 14.11
C ILE A 123 -0.58 -15.75 13.40
N VAL A 124 -0.36 -14.52 13.86
CA VAL A 124 0.62 -13.60 13.27
C VAL A 124 2.04 -14.17 13.31
N LEU A 125 2.43 -14.84 14.41
CA LEU A 125 3.73 -15.50 14.49
C LEU A 125 3.89 -16.62 13.46
N ASN A 126 2.82 -17.35 13.13
CA ASN A 126 2.86 -18.39 12.11
C ASN A 126 2.92 -17.80 10.69
N GLU A 127 2.19 -16.71 10.42
CA GLU A 127 2.29 -15.98 9.15
C GLU A 127 3.69 -15.42 8.92
N LEU A 128 4.29 -14.80 9.95
CA LEU A 128 5.65 -14.26 9.85
C LEU A 128 6.70 -15.35 9.60
N LYS A 129 6.50 -16.57 10.13
CA LYS A 129 7.36 -17.71 9.78
C LYS A 129 7.23 -18.07 8.29
N GLY A 130 5.99 -18.10 7.75
CA GLY A 130 5.77 -18.31 6.33
C GLY A 130 6.46 -17.26 5.46
N PHE A 131 6.51 -16.00 5.89
CA PHE A 131 7.27 -14.97 5.18
C PHE A 131 8.79 -15.21 5.20
N ILE A 132 9.34 -15.73 6.31
CA ILE A 132 10.78 -16.08 6.40
C ILE A 132 11.12 -17.26 5.48
N ASP A 133 10.20 -18.19 5.26
CA ASP A 133 10.42 -19.32 4.38
C ASP A 133 10.45 -18.94 2.89
N SER A 134 10.06 -17.70 2.54
CA SER A 134 10.18 -17.17 1.18
C SER A 134 11.55 -16.52 0.94
N PRO A 135 12.38 -17.07 0.06
CA PRO A 135 13.65 -16.47 -0.34
C PRO A 135 13.49 -15.06 -0.93
N GLU A 136 12.37 -14.80 -1.60
CA GLU A 136 12.05 -13.50 -2.18
C GLU A 136 11.85 -12.44 -1.08
N ASN A 137 11.12 -12.77 -0.01
CA ASN A 137 10.91 -11.86 1.11
C ASN A 137 12.24 -11.52 1.82
N LEU A 138 13.10 -12.53 1.99
CA LEU A 138 14.44 -12.32 2.56
C LEU A 138 15.34 -11.49 1.64
N LEU A 139 15.21 -11.65 0.33
CA LEU A 139 15.90 -10.82 -0.64
C LEU A 139 15.43 -9.37 -0.55
N ILE A 140 14.10 -9.12 -0.54
CA ILE A 140 13.51 -7.78 -0.41
C ILE A 140 13.98 -7.10 0.87
N HIS A 141 14.03 -7.81 1.99
CA HIS A 141 14.60 -7.25 3.23
C HIS A 141 16.06 -6.80 3.07
N LYS A 142 16.91 -7.61 2.41
CA LYS A 142 18.30 -7.22 2.12
C LYS A 142 18.38 -6.02 1.18
N MET A 143 17.47 -5.94 0.19
CA MET A 143 17.38 -4.81 -0.72
C MET A 143 16.99 -3.53 0.03
N ASN A 144 16.00 -3.60 0.93
CA ASN A 144 15.57 -2.48 1.75
C ASN A 144 16.69 -1.94 2.67
N LYS A 145 17.53 -2.82 3.23
CA LYS A 145 18.73 -2.40 3.98
C LYS A 145 19.72 -1.60 3.15
N THR A 146 19.74 -1.81 1.85
CA THR A 146 20.62 -1.07 0.94
C THR A 146 19.95 0.20 0.44
N LEU A 147 18.65 0.13 0.12
CA LEU A 147 17.88 1.22 -0.48
C LEU A 147 17.60 2.36 0.51
N TYR A 148 17.30 2.01 1.77
CA TYR A 148 16.84 2.97 2.77
C TYR A 148 17.89 3.31 3.82
N LYS A 149 17.92 4.59 4.23
CA LYS A 149 18.71 5.09 5.38
C LYS A 149 17.96 4.98 6.70
N LYS A 150 16.64 4.86 6.65
CA LYS A 150 15.77 4.92 7.83
C LYS A 150 15.44 3.53 8.33
N VAL A 151 15.86 3.27 9.56
CA VAL A 151 15.70 1.97 10.21
C VAL A 151 14.23 1.57 10.34
N GLU A 152 13.34 2.53 10.52
CA GLU A 152 11.90 2.31 10.63
C GLU A 152 11.31 1.67 9.37
N ILE A 153 11.80 2.09 8.18
CA ILE A 153 11.38 1.49 6.90
C ILE A 153 11.98 0.09 6.74
N ILE A 154 13.27 -0.07 7.11
CA ILE A 154 14.00 -1.33 7.00
C ILE A 154 13.36 -2.40 7.91
N ASN A 155 13.04 -2.02 9.14
CA ASN A 155 12.48 -2.93 10.13
C ASN A 155 11.14 -3.52 9.70
N ASN A 156 10.34 -2.78 8.92
CA ASN A 156 9.05 -3.26 8.45
C ASN A 156 9.15 -4.50 7.53
N SER A 157 10.29 -4.74 6.93
CA SER A 157 10.58 -5.98 6.18
C SER A 157 11.43 -7.00 6.96
N ASP A 158 11.77 -6.73 8.24
CA ASP A 158 12.56 -7.64 9.08
C ASP A 158 11.65 -8.58 9.89
N TYR A 159 11.22 -9.65 9.27
CA TYR A 159 10.34 -10.63 9.89
C TYR A 159 10.96 -11.34 11.10
N TYR A 160 12.29 -11.52 11.14
CA TYR A 160 13.00 -12.07 12.32
C TYR A 160 12.88 -11.11 13.52
N LEU A 161 13.06 -9.82 13.29
CA LEU A 161 12.90 -8.80 14.33
C LEU A 161 11.45 -8.75 14.82
N GLN A 162 10.47 -8.78 13.92
CA GLN A 162 9.05 -8.80 14.28
C GLN A 162 8.71 -10.01 15.14
N ILE A 163 9.10 -11.23 14.75
CA ILE A 163 8.89 -12.44 15.55
C ILE A 163 9.52 -12.31 16.95
N LYS A 164 10.78 -11.84 17.01
CA LYS A 164 11.49 -11.64 18.28
C LYS A 164 10.72 -10.70 19.21
N ASN A 165 10.21 -9.59 18.68
CA ASN A 165 9.49 -8.59 19.47
C ASN A 165 8.12 -9.11 19.90
N LEU A 166 7.33 -9.67 18.98
CA LEU A 166 5.98 -10.13 19.25
C LEU A 166 5.94 -11.28 20.27
N ARG A 167 6.94 -12.15 20.29
CA ARG A 167 7.04 -13.19 21.34
C ARG A 167 7.17 -12.63 22.76
N ARG A 168 7.76 -11.43 22.90
CA ARG A 168 8.08 -10.82 24.19
C ARG A 168 7.12 -9.73 24.62
N ILE A 169 6.27 -9.24 23.70
CA ILE A 169 5.38 -8.12 24.00
C ILE A 169 4.29 -8.54 24.97
N SER A 170 4.03 -7.72 25.98
CA SER A 170 2.96 -7.93 26.94
C SER A 170 1.63 -7.34 26.45
N SER A 171 0.52 -7.92 26.90
CA SER A 171 -0.83 -7.42 26.61
C SER A 171 -1.01 -5.97 27.02
N SER A 172 -0.45 -5.58 28.17
CA SER A 172 -0.50 -4.19 28.63
C SER A 172 0.20 -3.22 27.67
N LYS A 173 1.32 -3.64 27.05
CA LYS A 173 2.04 -2.81 26.09
C LYS A 173 1.26 -2.66 24.79
N ILE A 174 0.58 -3.72 24.32
CA ILE A 174 -0.30 -3.69 23.14
C ILE A 174 -1.48 -2.73 23.38
N ILE A 175 -2.16 -2.87 24.53
CA ILE A 175 -3.29 -2.00 24.90
C ILE A 175 -2.86 -0.53 25.02
N ASN A 176 -1.69 -0.26 25.60
CA ASN A 176 -1.18 1.10 25.72
C ASN A 176 -0.84 1.68 24.34
N TYR A 177 -0.23 0.88 23.44
CA TYR A 177 0.05 1.31 22.08
C TYR A 177 -1.24 1.64 21.31
N TYR A 178 -2.28 0.81 21.42
CA TYR A 178 -3.60 1.13 20.87
C TYR A 178 -4.10 2.48 21.37
N LYS A 179 -4.11 2.72 22.69
CA LYS A 179 -4.57 3.98 23.29
C LYS A 179 -3.77 5.21 22.85
N GLU A 180 -2.48 5.04 22.57
CA GLU A 180 -1.61 6.12 22.10
C GLU A 180 -1.74 6.44 20.62
N LYS A 181 -2.05 5.44 19.79
CA LYS A 181 -1.99 5.56 18.34
C LYS A 181 -3.36 5.68 17.66
N TYR A 182 -4.39 5.02 18.23
CA TYR A 182 -5.74 5.02 17.69
C TYR A 182 -6.53 6.22 18.20
N LEU A 183 -6.02 7.41 17.87
CA LEU A 183 -6.61 8.69 18.29
C LEU A 183 -7.51 9.24 17.19
N PRO A 184 -8.58 10.00 17.54
CA PRO A 184 -9.55 10.52 16.58
C PRO A 184 -8.93 11.23 15.38
N ASN A 185 -7.90 12.04 15.60
CA ASN A 185 -7.22 12.80 14.55
C ASN A 185 -6.32 11.93 13.62
N ASN A 186 -6.08 10.67 13.99
CA ASN A 186 -5.34 9.69 13.16
C ASN A 186 -6.27 8.80 12.33
N ILE A 187 -7.58 8.91 12.52
CA ILE A 187 -8.56 7.95 12.02
C ILE A 187 -9.54 8.64 11.08
N GLU A 188 -9.72 8.04 9.92
CA GLU A 188 -10.69 8.48 8.92
C GLU A 188 -11.59 7.31 8.52
N PHE A 189 -12.89 7.48 8.66
CA PHE A 189 -13.90 6.55 8.19
C PHE A 189 -14.40 6.95 6.80
N CYS A 190 -14.78 5.96 6.02
CA CYS A 190 -15.32 6.16 4.69
C CYS A 190 -16.49 5.20 4.45
N VAL A 191 -17.58 5.72 3.92
CA VAL A 191 -18.75 4.93 3.50
C VAL A 191 -19.02 5.22 2.03
N VAL A 192 -19.00 4.19 1.19
CA VAL A 192 -19.23 4.32 -0.26
C VAL A 192 -20.42 3.46 -0.65
N GLY A 193 -21.37 4.04 -1.39
CA GLY A 193 -22.55 3.33 -1.85
C GLY A 193 -23.51 4.24 -2.59
N LYS A 194 -24.67 3.70 -3.00
CA LYS A 194 -25.73 4.50 -3.61
C LYS A 194 -26.66 5.04 -2.53
N PHE A 195 -26.56 6.32 -2.23
CA PHE A 195 -27.33 7.01 -1.19
C PHE A 195 -28.08 8.22 -1.75
N ASN A 196 -29.27 8.50 -1.24
CA ASN A 196 -29.91 9.80 -1.37
C ASN A 196 -29.57 10.69 -0.16
N GLU A 197 -29.99 11.95 -0.15
CA GLU A 197 -29.69 12.90 0.91
C GLU A 197 -30.17 12.43 2.29
N GLN A 198 -31.39 11.88 2.38
CA GLN A 198 -31.95 11.34 3.61
C GLN A 198 -31.06 10.22 4.16
N GLN A 199 -30.62 9.30 3.31
CA GLN A 199 -29.78 8.16 3.71
C GLN A 199 -28.36 8.60 4.10
N THR A 200 -27.83 9.63 3.47
CA THR A 200 -26.57 10.26 3.88
C THR A 200 -26.70 10.83 5.29
N THR A 201 -27.80 11.49 5.59
CA THR A 201 -28.10 12.01 6.94
C THR A 201 -28.25 10.87 7.96
N GLU A 202 -28.97 9.80 7.60
CA GLU A 202 -29.14 8.62 8.47
C GLU A 202 -27.79 7.95 8.81
N ILE A 203 -26.88 7.83 7.83
CA ILE A 203 -25.52 7.30 8.04
C ILE A 203 -24.74 8.20 9.00
N TYR A 204 -24.79 9.52 8.78
CA TYR A 204 -24.13 10.48 9.67
C TYR A 204 -24.66 10.42 11.09
N ASP A 205 -25.98 10.38 11.29
CA ASP A 205 -26.61 10.33 12.61
C ASP A 205 -26.24 9.02 13.33
N MET A 206 -26.23 7.90 12.61
CA MET A 206 -25.79 6.61 13.14
C MET A 206 -24.31 6.66 13.57
N PHE A 207 -23.43 7.19 12.71
CA PHE A 207 -22.01 7.38 13.05
C PHE A 207 -21.85 8.24 14.31
N LYS A 208 -22.59 9.35 14.39
CA LYS A 208 -22.59 10.24 15.55
C LYS A 208 -23.02 9.52 16.83
N MET A 209 -24.03 8.64 16.76
CA MET A 209 -24.46 7.84 17.92
C MET A 209 -23.39 6.84 18.37
N LEU A 210 -22.73 6.18 17.42
CA LEU A 210 -21.67 5.21 17.72
C LEU A 210 -20.44 5.87 18.37
N ILE A 211 -20.10 7.09 17.94
CA ILE A 211 -18.94 7.85 18.45
C ILE A 211 -19.21 8.55 19.79
N LYS A 212 -20.45 8.72 20.22
CA LYS A 212 -20.79 9.45 21.45
C LYS A 212 -20.16 8.90 22.75
N LYS A 213 -19.73 7.66 22.77
CA LYS A 213 -19.22 6.99 23.97
C LYS A 213 -17.78 7.35 24.35
N ASN A 214 -17.02 8.03 23.47
CA ASN A 214 -15.62 8.31 23.71
C ASN A 214 -15.28 9.79 23.54
N ILE A 215 -14.96 10.44 24.65
CA ILE A 215 -14.37 11.79 24.68
C ILE A 215 -12.85 11.59 24.81
N HIS A 216 -12.16 11.51 23.69
CA HIS A 216 -10.70 11.61 23.70
C HIS A 216 -10.30 13.06 23.49
N THR A 217 -9.46 13.56 24.39
CA THR A 217 -8.86 14.90 24.26
C THR A 217 -8.02 14.96 23.01
N ASN A 218 -8.11 16.09 22.29
CA ASN A 218 -7.30 16.36 21.11
C ASN A 218 -5.81 16.29 21.45
N VAL A 219 -5.18 15.17 21.08
CA VAL A 219 -3.72 15.05 21.15
C VAL A 219 -3.17 15.39 19.76
N TYR A 220 -2.28 16.38 19.72
CA TYR A 220 -1.63 16.80 18.49
C TYR A 220 -0.75 15.67 17.96
N ARG A 221 -0.98 15.23 16.72
CA ARG A 221 -0.15 14.27 16.04
C ARG A 221 1.16 14.92 15.61
N LYS A 222 2.29 14.41 16.07
CA LYS A 222 3.58 14.73 15.48
C LYS A 222 3.67 14.01 14.13
N GLN A 223 3.58 14.75 13.03
CA GLN A 223 3.85 14.19 11.70
C GLN A 223 5.34 13.79 11.63
N ILE A 224 5.57 12.55 11.20
CA ILE A 224 6.92 12.08 10.91
C ILE A 224 7.23 12.48 9.47
N PHE A 225 8.02 13.54 9.31
CA PHE A 225 8.58 13.91 8.00
C PHE A 225 9.88 13.13 7.79
N LEU A 226 9.83 12.08 7.00
CA LEU A 226 11.03 11.38 6.58
C LEU A 226 11.64 12.15 5.39
N LYS A 227 12.78 12.81 5.61
CA LYS A 227 13.59 13.42 4.55
C LYS A 227 14.79 12.53 4.25
N ASP A 228 15.27 12.59 3.01
CA ASP A 228 16.48 11.88 2.57
C ASP A 228 16.49 10.40 2.93
N VAL A 229 15.40 9.72 2.61
CA VAL A 229 15.15 8.32 2.97
C VAL A 229 16.01 7.34 2.19
N PHE A 230 16.30 7.65 0.93
CA PHE A 230 17.04 6.76 0.05
C PHE A 230 18.55 6.94 0.19
N THR A 231 19.28 5.84 0.03
CA THR A 231 20.74 5.88 -0.11
C THR A 231 21.12 6.42 -1.48
N ASN A 232 22.40 6.75 -1.66
CA ASN A 232 22.97 7.10 -2.98
C ASN A 232 23.92 6.02 -3.48
N GLU A 233 23.58 4.75 -3.19
CA GLU A 233 24.41 3.61 -3.55
C GLU A 233 23.62 2.66 -4.44
N SER A 234 24.24 2.23 -5.54
CA SER A 234 23.74 1.10 -6.33
C SER A 234 24.41 -0.20 -5.86
N ARG A 235 23.62 -1.25 -5.73
CA ARG A 235 24.12 -2.58 -5.34
C ARG A 235 23.38 -3.70 -6.04
N ILE A 236 24.11 -4.82 -6.22
CA ILE A 236 23.52 -6.10 -6.60
C ILE A 236 23.54 -7.01 -5.38
N ILE A 237 22.39 -7.61 -5.09
CA ILE A 237 22.16 -8.48 -3.95
C ILE A 237 21.74 -9.85 -4.47
N TYR A 238 22.51 -10.85 -4.09
CA TYR A 238 22.17 -12.24 -4.35
C TYR A 238 21.62 -12.91 -3.09
N HIS A 239 20.55 -13.68 -3.23
CA HIS A 239 20.05 -14.57 -2.20
C HIS A 239 19.93 -16.00 -2.76
N LYS A 240 20.63 -16.94 -2.10
CA LYS A 240 20.62 -18.35 -2.51
C LYS A 240 19.25 -18.98 -2.26
N ASN A 241 18.68 -19.58 -3.30
CA ASN A 241 17.46 -20.36 -3.23
C ASN A 241 17.71 -21.76 -3.81
N THR A 242 17.98 -22.74 -2.93
CA THR A 242 18.36 -24.11 -3.35
C THR A 242 17.19 -24.91 -3.91
N SER A 243 15.96 -24.55 -3.60
CA SER A 243 14.74 -25.22 -4.06
C SER A 243 14.14 -24.60 -5.32
N ALA A 244 14.68 -23.47 -5.79
CA ALA A 244 14.13 -22.81 -6.97
C ALA A 244 14.47 -23.54 -8.27
N GLU A 245 13.48 -23.72 -9.11
CA GLU A 245 13.67 -24.13 -10.51
C GLU A 245 13.97 -22.91 -11.41
N ASN A 246 13.59 -21.72 -10.95
CA ASN A 246 13.72 -20.45 -11.68
C ASN A 246 14.30 -19.36 -10.79
N THR A 247 14.99 -18.42 -11.40
CA THR A 247 15.48 -17.20 -10.78
C THR A 247 14.39 -16.13 -10.77
N SER A 248 14.10 -15.58 -9.59
CA SER A 248 13.33 -14.34 -9.43
C SER A 248 14.27 -13.15 -9.36
N PHE A 249 13.94 -12.04 -10.02
CA PHE A 249 14.74 -10.81 -10.00
C PHE A 249 13.88 -9.57 -9.70
N TYR A 250 14.50 -8.60 -9.05
CA TYR A 250 13.91 -7.33 -8.64
C TYR A 250 14.89 -6.20 -8.92
N ILE A 251 14.41 -5.09 -9.44
CA ILE A 251 15.20 -3.87 -9.64
C ILE A 251 14.36 -2.72 -9.09
N THR A 252 14.86 -2.00 -8.10
CA THR A 252 14.18 -0.87 -7.48
C THR A 252 14.93 0.42 -7.79
N ILE A 253 14.21 1.39 -8.31
CA ILE A 253 14.72 2.72 -8.68
C ILE A 253 13.96 3.76 -7.85
N PRO A 254 14.61 4.43 -6.89
CA PRO A 254 13.96 5.48 -6.10
C PRO A 254 13.79 6.75 -6.91
N ILE A 255 12.65 7.40 -6.73
CA ILE A 255 12.31 8.66 -7.39
C ILE A 255 11.81 9.67 -6.36
N LYS A 256 12.31 10.90 -6.42
CA LYS A 256 11.77 12.03 -5.66
C LYS A 256 10.81 12.82 -6.54
N LEU A 257 9.53 12.73 -6.26
CA LEU A 257 8.48 13.38 -7.04
C LEU A 257 7.58 14.28 -6.18
N LEU A 258 7.01 15.27 -6.83
CA LEU A 258 5.87 16.01 -6.29
C LEU A 258 4.58 15.21 -6.49
N PRO A 259 3.57 15.35 -5.61
CA PRO A 259 2.28 14.66 -5.77
C PRO A 259 1.59 14.90 -7.12
N THR A 260 1.82 16.08 -7.72
CA THR A 260 1.28 16.44 -9.05
C THR A 260 1.89 15.63 -10.20
N GLN A 261 2.99 14.94 -9.95
CA GLN A 261 3.72 14.14 -10.95
C GLN A 261 3.35 12.65 -10.91
N LEU A 262 2.58 12.20 -9.93
CA LEU A 262 2.23 10.78 -9.75
C LEU A 262 1.46 10.22 -10.96
N ASN A 263 0.55 11.00 -11.54
CA ASN A 263 -0.18 10.56 -12.73
C ASN A 263 0.74 10.33 -13.92
N ALA A 264 1.73 11.20 -14.11
CA ALA A 264 2.74 11.03 -15.15
C ALA A 264 3.63 9.82 -14.90
N LEU A 265 3.98 9.54 -13.63
CA LEU A 265 4.74 8.35 -13.26
C LEU A 265 3.97 7.06 -13.57
N HIS A 266 2.69 6.98 -13.25
CA HIS A 266 1.86 5.81 -13.56
C HIS A 266 1.74 5.57 -15.07
N ILE A 267 1.49 6.61 -15.85
CA ILE A 267 1.43 6.48 -17.33
C ILE A 267 2.80 6.07 -17.89
N LEU A 268 3.88 6.67 -17.39
CA LEU A 268 5.23 6.28 -17.78
C LEU A 268 5.52 4.82 -17.47
N SER A 269 5.19 4.36 -16.24
CA SER A 269 5.44 2.96 -15.86
C SER A 269 4.68 1.96 -16.72
N ASN A 270 3.46 2.28 -17.17
CA ASN A 270 2.70 1.46 -18.11
C ASN A 270 3.37 1.40 -19.48
N ILE A 271 3.85 2.52 -20.00
CA ILE A 271 4.62 2.55 -21.26
C ILE A 271 5.90 1.73 -21.13
N MET A 272 6.61 1.89 -20.02
CA MET A 272 7.80 1.11 -19.69
C MET A 272 7.51 -0.39 -19.65
N GLN A 273 6.40 -0.78 -19.00
CA GLN A 273 5.93 -2.16 -18.90
C GLN A 273 5.78 -2.81 -20.28
N VAL A 274 5.09 -2.13 -21.20
CA VAL A 274 4.87 -2.65 -22.56
C VAL A 274 6.20 -2.83 -23.29
N LYS A 275 7.08 -1.83 -23.23
CA LYS A 275 8.37 -1.85 -23.93
C LYS A 275 9.34 -2.91 -23.38
N LEU A 276 9.42 -3.03 -22.06
CA LEU A 276 10.31 -3.99 -21.42
C LEU A 276 9.82 -5.44 -21.61
N PHE A 277 8.51 -5.65 -21.53
CA PHE A 277 7.91 -6.96 -21.82
C PHE A 277 8.17 -7.37 -23.28
N ASP A 278 7.96 -6.47 -24.24
CA ASP A 278 8.26 -6.73 -25.63
C ASP A 278 9.73 -7.11 -25.85
N LEU A 279 10.66 -6.33 -25.28
CA LEU A 279 12.10 -6.59 -25.37
C LEU A 279 12.48 -7.96 -24.79
N LEU A 280 12.15 -8.19 -23.52
CA LEU A 280 12.67 -9.36 -22.80
C LEU A 280 11.89 -10.65 -23.09
N ARG A 281 10.55 -10.54 -23.24
CA ARG A 281 9.69 -11.72 -23.41
C ARG A 281 9.46 -12.07 -24.87
N ILE A 282 9.16 -11.08 -25.72
CA ILE A 282 8.76 -11.34 -27.11
C ILE A 282 9.98 -11.45 -28.02
N GLN A 283 10.83 -10.41 -28.03
CA GLN A 283 11.96 -10.37 -28.94
C GLN A 283 13.10 -11.30 -28.52
N LYS A 284 13.52 -11.22 -27.25
CA LYS A 284 14.69 -11.96 -26.74
C LYS A 284 14.36 -13.29 -26.08
N LYS A 285 13.11 -13.54 -25.70
CA LYS A 285 12.62 -14.79 -25.05
C LYS A 285 13.42 -15.19 -23.82
N LEU A 286 13.86 -14.20 -23.02
CA LEU A 286 14.75 -14.40 -21.88
C LEU A 286 14.00 -14.64 -20.57
N VAL A 287 12.74 -14.19 -20.47
CA VAL A 287 11.96 -14.22 -19.21
C VAL A 287 10.64 -14.98 -19.39
N TYR A 288 10.13 -15.54 -18.30
CA TYR A 288 8.76 -16.06 -18.24
C TYR A 288 7.74 -14.94 -18.16
N GLY A 289 8.07 -13.92 -17.38
CA GLY A 289 7.32 -12.69 -17.24
C GLY A 289 8.18 -11.59 -16.63
N VAL A 290 7.83 -10.35 -16.93
CA VAL A 290 8.39 -9.16 -16.31
C VAL A 290 7.27 -8.14 -16.08
N SER A 291 7.27 -7.52 -14.92
CA SER A 291 6.30 -6.50 -14.54
C SER A 291 6.98 -5.28 -13.98
N ILE A 292 6.35 -4.12 -14.16
CA ILE A 292 6.78 -2.84 -13.60
C ILE A 292 5.66 -2.30 -12.72
N GLY A 293 5.95 -2.12 -11.44
CA GLY A 293 5.08 -1.48 -10.45
C GLY A 293 5.62 -0.12 -10.03
N VAL A 294 4.77 0.65 -9.39
CA VAL A 294 5.10 1.92 -8.76
C VAL A 294 4.58 1.93 -7.35
N ASP A 295 5.47 2.07 -6.40
CA ASP A 295 5.12 2.26 -5.00
C ASP A 295 5.24 3.75 -4.64
N ASN A 296 4.16 4.30 -4.09
CA ASN A 296 4.07 5.71 -3.71
C ASN A 296 3.88 5.85 -2.21
N TYR A 297 4.83 6.51 -1.58
CA TYR A 297 4.79 6.84 -0.17
C TYR A 297 4.90 8.37 0.00
N TYR A 298 4.45 8.89 1.12
CA TYR A 298 4.60 10.33 1.39
C TYR A 298 6.06 10.79 1.52
N TYR A 299 6.99 9.86 1.67
CA TYR A 299 8.44 10.13 1.75
C TYR A 299 9.19 9.92 0.42
N GLY A 300 8.56 9.41 -0.61
CA GLY A 300 9.13 9.19 -1.95
C GLY A 300 8.40 8.11 -2.72
N SER A 301 8.78 7.93 -3.96
CA SER A 301 8.23 6.90 -4.86
C SER A 301 9.34 5.97 -5.35
N GLU A 302 8.95 4.77 -5.77
CA GLU A 302 9.83 3.75 -6.32
C GLU A 302 9.24 3.16 -7.60
N ILE A 303 10.07 2.96 -8.61
CA ILE A 303 9.75 2.07 -9.72
C ILE A 303 10.35 0.71 -9.39
N CYS A 304 9.50 -0.31 -9.34
CA CYS A 304 9.87 -1.69 -9.06
C CYS A 304 9.70 -2.54 -10.32
N ILE A 305 10.81 -3.07 -10.85
CA ILE A 305 10.80 -4.03 -11.95
C ILE A 305 11.03 -5.41 -11.34
N TYR A 306 10.17 -6.35 -11.63
CA TYR A 306 10.29 -7.71 -11.11
C TYR A 306 9.87 -8.74 -12.15
N GLY A 307 10.47 -9.92 -12.07
CA GLY A 307 10.17 -10.98 -13.01
C GLY A 307 10.88 -12.29 -12.68
N SER A 308 10.74 -13.26 -13.58
CA SER A 308 11.37 -14.55 -13.44
C SER A 308 11.91 -15.09 -14.77
N CYS A 309 13.02 -15.82 -14.68
CA CYS A 309 13.70 -16.39 -15.82
C CYS A 309 14.41 -17.71 -15.47
N LEU A 310 14.98 -18.40 -16.45
CA LEU A 310 15.92 -19.49 -16.19
C LEU A 310 17.19 -18.97 -15.52
N ASP A 311 17.78 -19.76 -14.63
CA ASP A 311 19.06 -19.41 -13.98
C ASP A 311 20.18 -19.03 -14.98
N SER A 312 20.23 -19.71 -16.12
CA SER A 312 21.20 -19.43 -17.20
C SER A 312 21.02 -18.04 -17.82
N ASN A 313 19.83 -17.47 -17.76
CA ASN A 313 19.49 -16.23 -18.41
C ASN A 313 19.66 -14.99 -17.53
N ILE A 314 19.74 -15.14 -16.19
CA ILE A 314 19.69 -14.01 -15.25
C ILE A 314 20.71 -12.92 -15.57
N LYS A 315 21.94 -13.30 -15.89
CA LYS A 315 22.97 -12.32 -16.25
C LYS A 315 22.58 -11.50 -17.46
N THR A 316 22.11 -12.16 -18.53
CA THR A 316 21.67 -11.49 -19.75
C THR A 316 20.44 -10.63 -19.50
N VAL A 317 19.45 -11.12 -18.71
CA VAL A 317 18.25 -10.36 -18.34
C VAL A 317 18.62 -9.06 -17.65
N LEU A 318 19.51 -9.11 -16.65
CA LEU A 318 19.93 -7.91 -15.93
C LEU A 318 20.71 -6.94 -16.81
N LEU A 319 21.63 -7.43 -17.65
CA LEU A 319 22.38 -6.59 -18.60
C LEU A 319 21.44 -5.88 -19.57
N GLU A 320 20.53 -6.60 -20.19
CA GLU A 320 19.56 -6.04 -21.15
C GLU A 320 18.61 -5.04 -20.50
N THR A 321 18.10 -5.37 -19.31
CA THR A 321 17.21 -4.46 -18.56
C THR A 321 17.93 -3.18 -18.19
N MET A 322 19.17 -3.26 -17.70
CA MET A 322 19.94 -2.09 -17.31
C MET A 322 20.34 -1.24 -18.51
N ALA A 323 20.80 -1.87 -19.61
CA ALA A 323 21.09 -1.15 -20.85
C ALA A 323 19.84 -0.42 -21.37
N TRP A 324 18.68 -1.08 -21.30
CA TRP A 324 17.41 -0.48 -21.68
C TRP A 324 17.03 0.70 -20.75
N LEU A 325 17.20 0.56 -19.44
CA LEU A 325 16.92 1.63 -18.46
C LEU A 325 17.82 2.85 -18.68
N TYR A 326 19.12 2.66 -18.92
CA TYR A 326 20.04 3.76 -19.20
C TYR A 326 19.71 4.48 -20.51
N ASN A 327 19.26 3.74 -21.51
CA ASN A 327 18.82 4.31 -22.78
C ASN A 327 17.42 4.96 -22.68
N LEU A 328 16.65 4.66 -21.65
CA LEU A 328 15.28 5.16 -21.50
C LEU A 328 15.20 6.69 -21.53
N ALA A 329 16.18 7.40 -20.92
CA ALA A 329 16.26 8.86 -20.95
C ALA A 329 16.46 9.42 -22.38
N THR A 330 17.05 8.64 -23.27
CA THR A 330 17.33 9.00 -24.66
C THR A 330 16.30 8.43 -25.64
N LEU A 331 15.52 7.43 -25.24
CA LEU A 331 14.47 6.84 -26.06
C LEU A 331 13.21 7.72 -25.99
N PRO A 332 12.87 8.45 -27.08
CA PRO A 332 11.71 9.32 -27.06
C PRO A 332 10.42 8.50 -26.93
N ILE A 333 9.59 8.86 -25.97
CA ILE A 333 8.22 8.38 -25.90
C ILE A 333 7.46 9.06 -27.04
N LYS A 334 6.79 8.27 -27.86
CA LYS A 334 6.02 8.80 -29.00
C LYS A 334 4.64 9.26 -28.53
N GLN A 335 4.08 10.25 -29.24
CA GLN A 335 2.76 10.79 -28.91
C GLN A 335 1.65 9.74 -28.96
N ASN A 336 1.72 8.79 -29.88
CA ASN A 336 0.76 7.69 -29.96
C ASN A 336 0.86 6.74 -28.77
N GLU A 337 2.04 6.47 -28.21
CA GLU A 337 2.23 5.64 -27.02
C GLU A 337 1.57 6.29 -25.80
N LEU A 338 1.80 7.61 -25.64
CA LEU A 338 1.13 8.38 -24.59
C LEU A 338 -0.40 8.35 -24.75
N SER A 339 -0.92 8.55 -25.97
CA SER A 339 -2.35 8.53 -26.23
C SER A 339 -2.96 7.18 -25.88
N VAL A 340 -2.38 6.10 -26.37
CA VAL A 340 -2.87 4.73 -26.10
C VAL A 340 -2.87 4.40 -24.61
N GLU A 341 -1.83 4.75 -23.86
CA GLU A 341 -1.79 4.44 -22.43
C GLU A 341 -2.75 5.33 -21.60
N LYS A 342 -2.98 6.58 -22.00
CA LYS A 342 -4.05 7.40 -21.45
C LYS A 342 -5.42 6.74 -21.63
N ASP A 343 -5.71 6.29 -22.85
CA ASP A 343 -7.01 5.69 -23.19
C ASP A 343 -7.20 4.37 -22.41
N LYS A 344 -6.17 3.53 -22.29
CA LYS A 344 -6.20 2.31 -21.47
C LYS A 344 -6.42 2.63 -20.00
N TYR A 345 -5.73 3.63 -19.45
CA TYR A 345 -5.89 4.05 -18.07
C TYR A 345 -7.32 4.54 -17.81
N ILE A 346 -7.84 5.41 -18.69
CA ILE A 346 -9.22 5.90 -18.60
C ILE A 346 -10.23 4.76 -18.75
N LEU A 347 -9.97 3.80 -19.62
CA LEU A 347 -10.82 2.62 -19.78
C LEU A 347 -10.81 1.74 -18.52
N SER A 348 -9.66 1.60 -17.85
CA SER A 348 -9.58 0.86 -16.58
C SER A 348 -10.35 1.55 -15.45
N MET A 349 -10.55 2.86 -15.58
CA MET A 349 -11.29 3.70 -14.64
C MET A 349 -12.76 3.90 -15.03
N ASN A 350 -13.29 3.13 -15.99
CA ASN A 350 -14.71 3.22 -16.35
C ASN A 350 -15.63 2.64 -15.28
N ASP A 351 -16.82 3.23 -15.16
CA ASP A 351 -17.83 2.97 -14.11
C ASP A 351 -18.16 1.48 -13.86
N THR A 352 -17.96 0.61 -14.85
CA THR A 352 -18.26 -0.84 -14.73
C THR A 352 -17.18 -1.63 -13.98
N LYS A 353 -15.98 -1.09 -13.85
CA LYS A 353 -14.83 -1.73 -13.17
C LYS A 353 -14.49 -1.08 -11.82
N ILE A 354 -15.08 0.08 -11.53
CA ILE A 354 -14.82 0.80 -10.29
C ILE A 354 -15.64 0.16 -9.18
N THR A 355 -14.97 -0.36 -8.18
CA THR A 355 -15.60 -0.84 -6.95
C THR A 355 -15.70 0.27 -5.91
N PRO A 356 -16.62 0.18 -4.93
CA PRO A 356 -16.65 1.09 -3.80
C PRO A 356 -15.33 1.18 -3.04
N GLU A 357 -14.57 0.10 -2.97
CA GLU A 357 -13.24 0.04 -2.37
C GLU A 357 -12.24 0.93 -3.11
N ILE A 358 -12.15 0.82 -4.43
CA ILE A 358 -11.27 1.66 -5.27
C ILE A 358 -11.57 3.15 -5.05
N ILE A 359 -12.83 3.53 -4.94
CA ILE A 359 -13.22 4.92 -4.69
C ILE A 359 -12.83 5.36 -3.28
N CYS A 360 -13.04 4.50 -2.28
CA CYS A 360 -12.62 4.79 -0.91
C CYS A 360 -11.10 5.02 -0.85
N ASP A 361 -10.32 4.10 -1.42
CA ASP A 361 -8.86 4.20 -1.48
C ASP A 361 -8.40 5.46 -2.20
N PHE A 362 -9.00 5.78 -3.34
CA PHE A 362 -8.69 6.98 -4.10
C PHE A 362 -8.81 8.27 -3.26
N PHE A 363 -9.84 8.41 -2.43
CA PHE A 363 -10.00 9.57 -1.58
C PHE A 363 -9.15 9.52 -0.31
N GLN A 364 -9.00 8.33 0.28
CA GLN A 364 -8.14 8.15 1.47
C GLN A 364 -6.67 8.37 1.13
N ASP A 365 -6.19 7.88 0.00
CA ASP A 365 -4.80 8.06 -0.44
C ASP A 365 -4.50 9.54 -0.74
N GLN A 366 -5.43 10.28 -1.33
CA GLN A 366 -5.25 11.73 -1.48
C GLN A 366 -5.13 12.45 -0.13
N ASN A 367 -5.96 12.08 0.86
CA ASN A 367 -5.85 12.60 2.21
C ASN A 367 -4.53 12.21 2.85
N HIS A 368 -4.11 10.94 2.70
CA HIS A 368 -2.87 10.41 3.26
C HIS A 368 -1.62 11.09 2.69
N ILE A 369 -1.54 11.28 1.39
CA ILE A 369 -0.47 12.03 0.71
C ILE A 369 -0.45 13.49 1.19
N GLN A 370 -1.61 14.07 1.53
CA GLN A 370 -1.68 15.42 2.10
C GLN A 370 -1.04 15.54 3.49
N TYR A 371 -1.00 14.47 4.29
CA TYR A 371 -0.34 14.49 5.60
C TYR A 371 1.18 14.65 5.50
N GLY A 372 1.78 14.23 4.38
CA GLY A 372 3.22 14.35 4.15
C GLY A 372 3.66 15.53 3.28
N MET A 373 2.72 16.09 2.50
CA MET A 373 3.01 17.15 1.53
C MET A 373 1.86 18.16 1.53
N SER A 374 2.17 19.44 1.34
CA SER A 374 1.18 20.54 1.33
C SER A 374 0.24 20.52 0.11
N ARG A 375 -0.50 19.45 -0.13
CA ARG A 375 -1.60 19.47 -1.10
C ARG A 375 -2.78 20.24 -0.52
N LYS A 376 -3.14 21.32 -1.18
CA LYS A 376 -4.28 22.17 -0.78
C LYS A 376 -5.62 21.71 -1.36
N LYS A 377 -5.64 20.76 -2.31
CA LYS A 377 -6.85 20.37 -3.05
C LYS A 377 -6.97 18.86 -3.20
N ILE A 378 -8.13 18.33 -2.82
CA ILE A 378 -8.61 16.98 -3.16
C ILE A 378 -9.30 17.07 -4.51
N TYR A 379 -9.05 16.11 -5.37
CA TYR A 379 -9.68 16.01 -6.68
C TYR A 379 -10.81 15.00 -6.65
N THR A 380 -11.88 15.30 -7.39
CA THR A 380 -12.89 14.29 -7.72
C THR A 380 -12.30 13.27 -8.69
N TYR A 381 -12.95 12.14 -8.79
CA TYR A 381 -12.56 11.12 -9.75
C TYR A 381 -12.60 11.62 -11.21
N GLY A 382 -13.59 12.46 -11.56
CA GLY A 382 -13.68 13.10 -12.87
C GLY A 382 -12.55 14.10 -13.13
N GLU A 383 -12.20 14.93 -12.13
CA GLU A 383 -11.04 15.83 -12.23
C GLU A 383 -9.72 15.06 -12.39
N HIS A 384 -9.60 13.90 -11.75
CA HIS A 384 -8.44 13.02 -11.92
C HIS A 384 -8.33 12.51 -13.37
N ILE A 385 -9.43 12.05 -13.96
CA ILE A 385 -9.48 11.65 -15.36
C ILE A 385 -9.07 12.82 -16.28
N GLN A 386 -9.58 14.02 -16.02
CA GLN A 386 -9.20 15.21 -16.79
C GLN A 386 -7.69 15.50 -16.70
N GLN A 387 -7.08 15.34 -15.52
CA GLN A 387 -5.62 15.48 -15.37
C GLN A 387 -4.86 14.46 -16.22
N ILE A 388 -5.31 13.21 -16.29
CA ILE A 388 -4.73 12.19 -17.16
C ILE A 388 -4.86 12.59 -18.63
N GLN A 389 -6.04 13.04 -19.04
CA GLN A 389 -6.27 13.50 -20.43
C GLN A 389 -5.34 14.66 -20.84
N GLN A 390 -5.06 15.56 -19.90
CA GLN A 390 -4.20 16.75 -20.13
C GLN A 390 -2.69 16.47 -20.07
N LEU A 391 -2.26 15.27 -19.67
CA LEU A 391 -0.83 14.94 -19.61
C LEU A 391 -0.15 15.13 -20.99
N GLN A 392 1.06 15.69 -20.96
CA GLN A 392 1.88 15.94 -22.12
C GLN A 392 3.17 15.10 -22.05
N LEU A 393 3.84 14.89 -23.18
CA LEU A 393 5.13 14.18 -23.25
C LEU A 393 6.19 14.80 -22.34
N THR A 394 6.18 16.13 -22.20
CA THR A 394 7.10 16.85 -21.31
C THR A 394 6.98 16.41 -19.83
N ALA A 395 5.77 16.07 -19.39
CA ALA A 395 5.57 15.55 -18.02
C ALA A 395 6.26 14.20 -17.83
N LEU A 396 6.18 13.30 -18.84
CA LEU A 396 6.84 12.00 -18.79
C LEU A 396 8.37 12.16 -18.88
N ALA A 397 8.87 13.04 -19.75
CA ALA A 397 10.29 13.34 -19.85
C ALA A 397 10.87 13.87 -18.53
N ASN A 398 10.13 14.72 -17.82
CA ASN A 398 10.53 15.20 -16.49
C ASN A 398 10.65 14.05 -15.47
N ILE A 399 9.77 13.05 -15.54
CA ILE A 399 9.88 11.86 -14.68
C ILE A 399 11.12 11.03 -15.07
N GLN A 400 11.35 10.78 -16.36
CA GLN A 400 12.53 10.04 -16.85
C GLN A 400 13.82 10.71 -16.34
N ASN A 401 13.92 12.03 -16.42
CA ASN A 401 15.07 12.80 -15.91
C ASN A 401 15.20 12.80 -14.39
N SER A 402 14.12 12.49 -13.66
CA SER A 402 14.10 12.42 -12.21
C SER A 402 14.47 11.04 -11.65
N MET A 403 14.59 10.03 -12.52
CA MET A 403 15.00 8.67 -12.11
C MET A 403 16.43 8.69 -11.60
N ASN A 404 16.61 8.27 -10.34
CA ASN A 404 17.94 8.25 -9.73
C ASN A 404 18.71 6.98 -10.08
N MET A 405 19.32 6.96 -11.26
CA MET A 405 20.11 5.82 -11.74
C MET A 405 21.35 5.51 -10.87
N LYS A 406 21.74 6.40 -9.97
CA LYS A 406 22.88 6.20 -9.02
C LYS A 406 22.49 5.48 -7.74
N SER A 407 21.20 5.14 -7.57
CA SER A 407 20.67 4.51 -6.36
C SER A 407 19.86 3.24 -6.68
N ILE A 408 20.17 2.58 -7.78
CA ILE A 408 19.47 1.36 -8.19
C ILE A 408 19.90 0.20 -7.30
N VAL A 409 18.93 -0.49 -6.73
CA VAL A 409 19.16 -1.75 -6.01
C VAL A 409 18.62 -2.90 -6.84
N ILE A 410 19.50 -3.83 -7.18
CA ILE A 410 19.18 -5.03 -7.97
C ILE A 410 19.25 -6.22 -7.03
N GLY A 411 18.22 -7.05 -7.02
CA GLY A 411 18.17 -8.29 -6.25
C GLY A 411 17.78 -9.47 -7.14
N TYR A 412 18.33 -10.65 -6.86
CA TYR A 412 17.86 -11.89 -7.47
C TYR A 412 18.03 -13.10 -6.54
N THR A 413 17.08 -14.04 -6.65
CA THR A 413 17.17 -15.35 -5.99
C THR A 413 17.49 -16.39 -7.03
N SER A 414 18.51 -17.19 -6.82
CA SER A 414 18.84 -18.30 -7.71
C SER A 414 19.60 -19.41 -6.99
N LYS A 415 19.73 -20.55 -7.64
CA LYS A 415 20.45 -21.69 -7.10
C LYS A 415 21.94 -21.41 -6.96
N TYR A 416 22.51 -20.68 -7.94
CA TYR A 416 23.91 -20.32 -8.02
C TYR A 416 24.07 -18.82 -8.23
N SER A 417 25.17 -18.27 -7.70
CA SER A 417 25.51 -16.87 -7.99
C SER A 417 25.89 -16.71 -9.48
N ALA A 418 25.30 -15.74 -10.14
CA ALA A 418 25.60 -15.44 -11.54
C ALA A 418 26.89 -14.63 -11.73
N ASN A 419 27.64 -14.34 -10.65
CA ASN A 419 28.89 -13.56 -10.65
C ASN A 419 28.75 -12.24 -11.46
N ILE A 420 27.72 -11.46 -11.10
CA ILE A 420 27.42 -10.20 -11.76
C ILE A 420 28.01 -9.06 -10.93
N HIS A 421 28.81 -8.21 -11.53
CA HIS A 421 29.36 -7.01 -10.91
C HIS A 421 28.68 -5.75 -11.43
N LEU A 422 28.51 -4.76 -10.58
CA LEU A 422 27.88 -3.46 -10.93
C LEU A 422 28.59 -2.79 -12.12
N SER A 423 29.92 -2.85 -12.16
CA SER A 423 30.74 -2.32 -13.27
C SER A 423 30.38 -2.91 -14.64
N ASN A 424 29.71 -4.07 -14.66
CA ASN A 424 29.28 -4.71 -15.90
C ASN A 424 27.86 -4.31 -16.31
N ILE A 425 27.11 -3.66 -15.43
CA ILE A 425 25.66 -3.40 -15.58
C ILE A 425 25.35 -1.91 -15.51
N VAL A 426 26.13 -1.17 -14.73
CA VAL A 426 25.99 0.28 -14.54
C VAL A 426 27.16 0.93 -15.29
N PRO A 427 26.91 1.71 -16.37
CA PRO A 427 27.94 2.39 -17.12
C PRO A 427 28.64 3.50 -16.35
#